data_bb3af9b58b496fec1b058f5821b9b351
#
_entry.id   bb3af9b58b496fec1b058f5821b9b351
#
_cell.length_a   1.000
_cell.length_b   1.000
_cell.length_c   1.000
_cell.angle_alpha   90.00
_cell.angle_beta   90.00
_cell.angle_gamma   90.00
#
_symmetry.space_group_name_H-M   'P 1'
#
loop_
_entity.id
_entity.type
_entity.pdbx_description
1 polymer ?
#
loop_
_entity_poly.entity_id
_entity_poly.type
_entity_poly.pdbx_seq_one_letter_code
_entity_poly.pdbx_strand_id
1 'polypeptide(L)'
;MQLLIDINMYEGKFPHKRYKLTSEFLNNHVPVSDSILDLGVKNPFTEVMEKQGYVVTNTNGEDLDIDTSAVINSNAEVVTAFEIFEHLLSPFTVLKDIKAKKLVASVPLKLWFASAYRSKTDERDRHYHEFETWQFDWLLEKTGWTIKARKKWTNPTKKVGFRPILRLFTPRYYIIYAERK
;
A
#
# COMPACT_ATOMS: atom_id res chain seq x y z
N MET A 1 -1.11 -23.95 -13.97
CA MET A 1 0.33 -23.90 -13.61
C MET A 1 0.44 -22.88 -12.49
N GLN A 2 0.45 -23.39 -11.27
CA GLN A 2 0.42 -22.58 -10.05
C GLN A 2 1.79 -21.90 -9.92
N LEU A 3 1.86 -20.59 -10.07
CA LEU A 3 3.06 -19.82 -9.73
C LEU A 3 3.27 -20.01 -8.22
N LEU A 4 4.19 -20.90 -7.88
CA LEU A 4 4.83 -20.94 -6.58
C LEU A 4 5.49 -19.57 -6.41
N ILE A 5 4.82 -18.66 -5.70
CA ILE A 5 5.45 -17.43 -5.24
C ILE A 5 6.59 -17.89 -4.36
N ASP A 6 7.78 -17.67 -4.83
CA ASP A 6 9.00 -18.11 -4.18
C ASP A 6 9.12 -17.37 -2.84
N ILE A 7 8.67 -18.03 -1.77
CA ILE A 7 8.79 -17.53 -0.39
C ILE A 7 10.25 -17.20 -0.06
N ASN A 8 11.19 -17.85 -0.77
CA ASN A 8 12.63 -17.63 -0.64
C ASN A 8 13.09 -16.25 -1.13
N MET A 9 12.29 -15.54 -1.96
CA MET A 9 12.65 -14.18 -2.39
C MET A 9 12.70 -13.18 -1.23
N TYR A 10 12.12 -13.52 -0.08
CA TYR A 10 12.06 -12.68 1.12
C TYR A 10 12.92 -13.20 2.28
N GLU A 11 13.63 -14.35 2.14
CA GLU A 11 14.53 -14.84 3.16
C GLU A 11 15.61 -13.79 3.48
N GLY A 12 15.63 -13.30 4.73
CA GLY A 12 16.52 -12.24 5.20
C GLY A 12 16.08 -10.79 4.91
N LYS A 13 15.04 -10.56 4.08
CA LYS A 13 14.52 -9.22 3.75
C LYS A 13 13.03 -9.06 4.04
N PHE A 14 12.39 -10.05 4.63
CA PHE A 14 10.97 -10.02 4.91
C PHE A 14 10.61 -8.78 5.76
N PRO A 15 9.64 -7.95 5.36
CA PRO A 15 9.35 -6.67 6.01
C PRO A 15 8.50 -6.84 7.28
N HIS A 16 8.93 -7.69 8.22
CA HIS A 16 8.19 -8.07 9.42
C HIS A 16 7.60 -6.89 10.18
N LYS A 17 8.39 -5.81 10.39
CA LYS A 17 7.90 -4.62 11.10
C LYS A 17 6.77 -3.95 10.32
N ARG A 18 6.92 -3.79 8.99
CA ARG A 18 5.90 -3.18 8.13
C ARG A 18 4.62 -4.01 8.18
N TYR A 19 4.71 -5.31 7.96
CA TYR A 19 3.55 -6.20 7.97
C TYR A 19 2.83 -6.21 9.31
N LYS A 20 3.57 -6.26 10.42
CA LYS A 20 2.99 -6.16 11.75
C LYS A 20 2.20 -4.87 11.95
N LEU A 21 2.82 -3.71 11.65
CA LEU A 21 2.20 -2.41 11.86
C LEU A 21 1.02 -2.15 10.91
N THR A 22 1.10 -2.65 9.67
CA THR A 22 0.00 -2.59 8.69
C THR A 22 -1.16 -3.46 9.13
N SER A 23 -0.88 -4.69 9.57
CA SER A 23 -1.88 -5.63 10.07
C SER A 23 -2.58 -5.11 11.33
N GLU A 24 -1.83 -4.59 12.31
CA GLU A 24 -2.40 -3.94 13.49
C GLU A 24 -3.32 -2.77 13.12
N PHE A 25 -2.90 -1.96 12.16
CA PHE A 25 -3.69 -0.84 11.69
C PHE A 25 -4.97 -1.31 10.99
N LEU A 26 -4.88 -2.30 10.09
CA LEU A 26 -6.02 -2.88 9.40
C LEU A 26 -7.05 -3.43 10.40
N ASN A 27 -6.60 -4.27 11.35
CA ASN A 27 -7.47 -4.91 12.35
C ASN A 27 -8.18 -3.91 13.26
N ASN A 28 -7.60 -2.75 13.50
CA ASN A 28 -8.20 -1.71 14.34
C ASN A 28 -9.30 -0.91 13.62
N HIS A 29 -9.40 -0.98 12.28
CA HIS A 29 -10.29 -0.12 11.50
C HIS A 29 -11.24 -0.89 10.57
N VAL A 30 -10.92 -2.14 10.26
CA VAL A 30 -11.70 -2.96 9.33
C VAL A 30 -12.18 -4.22 10.05
N PRO A 31 -13.51 -4.44 10.16
CA PRO A 31 -14.06 -5.68 10.67
C PRO A 31 -13.64 -6.87 9.79
N VAL A 32 -13.36 -8.02 10.43
CA VAL A 32 -13.00 -9.26 9.71
C VAL A 32 -14.13 -9.77 8.79
N SER A 33 -15.36 -9.36 9.07
CA SER A 33 -16.53 -9.68 8.25
C SER A 33 -16.56 -8.98 6.90
N ASP A 34 -15.79 -7.89 6.75
CA ASP A 34 -15.76 -7.12 5.51
C ASP A 34 -14.90 -7.84 4.46
N SER A 35 -15.43 -7.97 3.25
CA SER A 35 -14.69 -8.48 2.09
C SER A 35 -13.68 -7.46 1.57
N ILE A 36 -12.49 -7.91 1.22
CA ILE A 36 -11.38 -7.05 0.79
C ILE A 36 -11.03 -7.32 -0.68
N LEU A 37 -10.90 -6.25 -1.47
CA LEU A 37 -10.12 -6.24 -2.70
C LEU A 37 -8.75 -5.63 -2.40
N ASP A 38 -7.69 -6.44 -2.48
CA ASP A 38 -6.31 -5.98 -2.34
C ASP A 38 -5.71 -5.68 -3.71
N LEU A 39 -5.28 -4.43 -3.92
CA LEU A 39 -4.70 -4.01 -5.20
C LEU A 39 -3.28 -4.57 -5.31
N GLY A 40 -3.03 -5.28 -6.40
CA GLY A 40 -1.80 -6.02 -6.68
C GLY A 40 -2.03 -7.53 -6.65
N VAL A 41 -1.05 -8.28 -7.16
CA VAL A 41 -1.10 -9.75 -7.15
C VAL A 41 -0.99 -10.31 -5.73
N LYS A 42 -1.52 -11.52 -5.55
CA LYS A 42 -1.41 -12.23 -4.26
C LYS A 42 0.04 -12.29 -3.81
N ASN A 43 0.27 -11.90 -2.57
CA ASN A 43 1.59 -11.74 -1.98
C ASN A 43 1.61 -12.22 -0.51
N PRO A 44 2.77 -12.31 0.16
CA PRO A 44 2.83 -12.80 1.54
C PRO A 44 1.98 -12.00 2.54
N PHE A 45 1.67 -10.72 2.27
CA PHE A 45 0.79 -9.97 3.15
C PHE A 45 -0.68 -10.35 2.97
N THR A 46 -1.09 -10.72 1.76
CA THR A 46 -2.41 -11.32 1.50
C THR A 46 -2.60 -12.56 2.39
N GLU A 47 -1.58 -13.44 2.49
CA GLU A 47 -1.65 -14.62 3.36
C GLU A 47 -1.77 -14.25 4.86
N VAL A 48 -1.13 -13.14 5.27
CA VAL A 48 -1.28 -12.64 6.65
C VAL A 48 -2.72 -12.20 6.91
N MET A 49 -3.35 -11.49 5.97
CA MET A 49 -4.76 -11.08 6.08
C MET A 49 -5.70 -12.29 6.11
N GLU A 50 -5.50 -13.26 5.21
CA GLU A 50 -6.29 -14.51 5.16
C GLU A 50 -6.17 -15.31 6.50
N LYS A 51 -4.97 -15.43 7.07
CA LYS A 51 -4.74 -16.08 8.37
C LYS A 51 -5.41 -15.34 9.54
N GLN A 52 -5.69 -14.06 9.39
CA GLN A 52 -6.45 -13.27 10.37
C GLN A 52 -7.96 -13.38 10.17
N GLY A 53 -8.41 -14.13 9.16
CA GLY A 53 -9.82 -14.41 8.89
C GLY A 53 -10.47 -13.53 7.85
N TYR A 54 -9.74 -12.60 7.22
CA TYR A 54 -10.30 -11.80 6.13
C TYR A 54 -10.53 -12.62 4.86
N VAL A 55 -11.61 -12.30 4.15
CA VAL A 55 -11.85 -12.78 2.79
C VAL A 55 -11.22 -11.79 1.82
N VAL A 56 -10.12 -12.19 1.18
CA VAL A 56 -9.32 -11.31 0.32
C VAL A 56 -9.35 -11.79 -1.11
N THR A 57 -9.66 -10.89 -2.03
CA THR A 57 -9.50 -11.05 -3.48
C THR A 57 -8.40 -10.10 -3.94
N ASN A 58 -7.51 -10.55 -4.81
CA ASN A 58 -6.46 -9.72 -5.37
C ASN A 58 -6.77 -9.33 -6.83
N THR A 59 -6.22 -8.22 -7.29
CA THR A 59 -6.12 -7.93 -8.72
C THR A 59 -5.09 -8.87 -9.36
N ASN A 60 -5.10 -9.00 -10.70
CA ASN A 60 -4.29 -10.00 -11.41
C ASN A 60 -2.92 -9.44 -11.88
N GLY A 61 -2.55 -8.22 -11.44
CA GLY A 61 -1.33 -7.55 -11.84
C GLY A 61 -1.44 -6.79 -13.16
N GLU A 62 -2.67 -6.44 -13.56
CA GLU A 62 -2.96 -5.47 -14.60
C GLU A 62 -2.30 -4.11 -14.29
N ASP A 63 -1.98 -3.37 -15.33
CA ASP A 63 -1.52 -1.99 -15.19
C ASP A 63 -2.73 -1.10 -14.87
N LEU A 64 -2.83 -0.70 -13.60
CA LEU A 64 -3.94 0.10 -13.10
C LEU A 64 -4.00 1.53 -13.67
N ASP A 65 -2.95 2.00 -14.35
CA ASP A 65 -3.02 3.24 -15.12
C ASP A 65 -3.80 3.07 -16.44
N ILE A 66 -3.93 1.83 -16.91
CA ILE A 66 -4.57 1.49 -18.19
C ILE A 66 -5.90 0.77 -17.97
N ASP A 67 -5.95 -0.18 -17.03
CA ASP A 67 -7.13 -1.03 -16.79
C ASP A 67 -7.51 -1.03 -15.31
N THR A 68 -8.61 -0.33 -14.99
CA THR A 68 -9.24 -0.30 -13.67
C THR A 68 -10.46 -1.21 -13.56
N SER A 69 -10.70 -2.11 -14.52
CA SER A 69 -11.90 -2.94 -14.58
C SER A 69 -12.10 -3.80 -13.34
N ALA A 70 -11.01 -4.37 -12.76
CA ALA A 70 -11.07 -5.14 -11.53
C ALA A 70 -11.56 -4.30 -10.34
N VAL A 71 -11.18 -3.02 -10.29
CA VAL A 71 -11.61 -2.06 -9.26
C VAL A 71 -13.07 -1.67 -9.46
N ILE A 72 -13.47 -1.34 -10.70
CA ILE A 72 -14.82 -0.91 -11.05
C ILE A 72 -15.85 -2.03 -10.84
N ASN A 73 -15.49 -3.26 -11.14
CA ASN A 73 -16.39 -4.41 -11.08
C ASN A 73 -16.37 -5.13 -9.72
N SER A 74 -15.56 -4.66 -8.77
CA SER A 74 -15.49 -5.24 -7.43
C SER A 74 -16.74 -4.88 -6.61
N ASN A 75 -17.24 -5.88 -5.88
CA ASN A 75 -18.26 -5.73 -4.84
C ASN A 75 -17.66 -5.79 -3.43
N ALA A 76 -16.35 -5.71 -3.29
CA ALA A 76 -15.70 -5.71 -1.99
C ALA A 76 -16.14 -4.48 -1.16
N GLU A 77 -16.25 -4.67 0.16
CA GLU A 77 -16.62 -3.61 1.09
C GLU A 77 -15.46 -2.68 1.38
N VAL A 78 -14.24 -3.22 1.28
CA VAL A 78 -12.98 -2.52 1.52
C VAL A 78 -12.04 -2.73 0.35
N VAL A 79 -11.34 -1.67 -0.05
CA VAL A 79 -10.16 -1.79 -0.90
C VAL A 79 -8.92 -1.57 -0.05
N THR A 80 -7.92 -2.44 -0.21
CA THR A 80 -6.58 -2.23 0.33
C THR A 80 -5.57 -1.95 -0.78
N ALA A 81 -4.64 -1.02 -0.52
CA ALA A 81 -3.58 -0.64 -1.46
C ALA A 81 -2.29 -0.34 -0.68
N PHE A 82 -1.44 -1.34 -0.53
CA PHE A 82 -0.21 -1.21 0.27
C PHE A 82 0.99 -1.05 -0.62
N GLU A 83 1.57 0.17 -0.67
CA GLU A 83 2.72 0.52 -1.52
C GLU A 83 2.38 0.30 -3.01
N ILE A 84 1.27 0.87 -3.47
CA ILE A 84 0.75 0.77 -4.84
C ILE A 84 0.72 2.15 -5.53
N PHE A 85 0.17 3.16 -4.87
CA PHE A 85 -0.12 4.45 -5.51
C PHE A 85 1.12 5.24 -5.95
N GLU A 86 2.26 5.00 -5.36
CA GLU A 86 3.54 5.59 -5.78
C GLU A 86 4.04 5.05 -7.13
N HIS A 87 3.57 3.87 -7.53
CA HIS A 87 3.93 3.24 -8.81
C HIS A 87 3.02 3.65 -9.97
N LEU A 88 1.91 4.32 -9.71
CA LEU A 88 0.97 4.77 -10.72
C LEU A 88 1.34 6.16 -11.24
N LEU A 89 1.17 6.37 -12.53
CA LEU A 89 1.26 7.71 -13.15
C LEU A 89 0.04 8.55 -12.76
N SER A 90 -1.15 7.93 -12.69
CA SER A 90 -2.41 8.58 -12.38
C SER A 90 -3.17 7.89 -11.22
N PRO A 91 -2.66 7.94 -9.99
CA PRO A 91 -3.37 7.36 -8.84
C PRO A 91 -4.77 7.98 -8.62
N PHE A 92 -5.02 9.17 -9.15
CA PHE A 92 -6.32 9.84 -9.12
C PHE A 92 -7.41 8.99 -9.78
N THR A 93 -7.14 8.40 -10.95
CA THR A 93 -8.10 7.60 -11.70
C THR A 93 -8.53 6.38 -10.89
N VAL A 94 -7.58 5.60 -10.42
CA VAL A 94 -7.87 4.41 -9.61
C VAL A 94 -8.64 4.76 -8.34
N LEU A 95 -8.20 5.77 -7.60
CA LEU A 95 -8.87 6.21 -6.37
C LEU A 95 -10.31 6.66 -6.62
N LYS A 96 -10.58 7.28 -7.76
CA LYS A 96 -11.93 7.71 -8.15
C LYS A 96 -12.81 6.52 -8.55
N ASP A 97 -12.24 5.53 -9.21
CA ASP A 97 -12.96 4.35 -9.74
C ASP A 97 -13.31 3.31 -8.66
N ILE A 98 -12.64 3.33 -7.51
CA ILE A 98 -12.99 2.47 -6.37
C ILE A 98 -14.45 2.72 -5.97
N LYS A 99 -15.28 1.67 -5.97
CA LYS A 99 -16.68 1.71 -5.54
C LYS A 99 -16.87 1.37 -4.07
N ALA A 100 -15.95 0.66 -3.48
CA ALA A 100 -15.97 0.35 -2.04
C ALA A 100 -16.08 1.64 -1.21
N LYS A 101 -16.73 1.53 -0.05
CA LYS A 101 -16.90 2.68 0.86
C LYS A 101 -15.74 2.87 1.82
N LYS A 102 -14.87 1.89 1.94
CA LYS A 102 -13.72 1.88 2.85
C LYS A 102 -12.43 1.66 2.06
N LEU A 103 -11.40 2.39 2.44
CA LEU A 103 -10.06 2.30 1.85
C LEU A 103 -9.02 2.26 2.97
N VAL A 104 -8.13 1.27 2.91
CA VAL A 104 -6.88 1.28 3.69
C VAL A 104 -5.72 1.32 2.72
N ALA A 105 -4.92 2.37 2.78
CA ALA A 105 -3.82 2.54 1.85
C ALA A 105 -2.54 2.96 2.56
N SER A 106 -1.41 2.47 2.07
CA SER A 106 -0.10 2.97 2.49
C SER A 106 0.74 3.42 1.31
N VAL A 107 1.56 4.44 1.57
CA VAL A 107 2.54 4.95 0.61
C VAL A 107 3.86 5.23 1.32
N PRO A 108 5.00 5.10 0.61
CA PRO A 108 6.28 5.55 1.12
C PRO A 108 6.35 7.08 1.06
N LEU A 109 6.80 7.69 2.16
CA LEU A 109 7.00 9.12 2.22
C LEU A 109 8.35 9.52 1.61
N LYS A 110 8.37 10.69 0.99
CA LYS A 110 9.59 11.36 0.52
C LYS A 110 10.61 11.49 1.64
N LEU A 111 11.84 11.09 1.34
CA LEU A 111 13.00 11.32 2.21
C LEU A 111 13.82 12.45 1.63
N TRP A 112 13.87 13.59 2.33
CA TRP A 112 14.58 14.80 1.86
C TRP A 112 16.07 14.58 1.58
N PHE A 113 16.65 13.52 2.12
CA PHE A 113 18.07 13.15 1.97
C PHE A 113 18.29 11.99 0.98
N ALA A 114 17.27 11.55 0.23
CA ALA A 114 17.37 10.45 -0.72
C ALA A 114 16.59 10.77 -2.01
N SER A 115 17.08 10.23 -3.13
CA SER A 115 16.34 10.26 -4.39
C SER A 115 15.14 9.32 -4.34
N ALA A 116 14.14 9.56 -5.21
CA ALA A 116 13.05 8.65 -5.44
C ALA A 116 13.56 7.25 -5.80
N TYR A 117 12.85 6.24 -5.34
CA TYR A 117 13.23 4.86 -5.61
C TYR A 117 12.99 4.52 -7.08
N ARG A 118 13.97 3.85 -7.68
CA ARG A 118 13.88 3.36 -9.06
C ARG A 118 14.61 2.03 -9.16
N SER A 119 13.89 0.97 -9.46
CA SER A 119 14.48 -0.30 -9.84
C SER A 119 15.24 -0.16 -11.16
N LYS A 120 16.38 -0.85 -11.27
CA LYS A 120 17.17 -0.90 -12.51
C LYS A 120 16.75 -2.06 -13.43
N THR A 121 16.07 -3.06 -12.87
CA THR A 121 15.75 -4.32 -13.52
C THR A 121 14.26 -4.53 -13.74
N ASP A 122 13.42 -3.87 -12.95
CA ASP A 122 11.97 -3.94 -13.05
C ASP A 122 11.39 -2.55 -13.31
N GLU A 123 10.75 -2.39 -14.46
CA GLU A 123 10.13 -1.11 -14.83
C GLU A 123 8.89 -0.78 -14.03
N ARG A 124 8.20 -1.78 -13.49
CA ARG A 124 7.02 -1.60 -12.65
C ARG A 124 7.39 -1.18 -11.22
N ASP A 125 8.61 -1.50 -10.78
CA ASP A 125 9.12 -1.15 -9.45
C ASP A 125 9.88 0.20 -9.49
N ARG A 126 9.15 1.25 -9.90
CA ARG A 126 9.63 2.64 -9.96
C ARG A 126 8.61 3.53 -9.28
N HIS A 127 9.08 4.46 -8.45
CA HIS A 127 8.22 5.47 -7.84
C HIS A 127 8.07 6.67 -8.76
N TYR A 128 6.90 6.84 -9.33
CA TYR A 128 6.53 8.08 -10.04
C TYR A 128 6.19 9.18 -9.05
N HIS A 129 5.69 8.80 -7.85
CA HIS A 129 5.37 9.72 -6.78
C HIS A 129 6.19 9.41 -5.54
N GLU A 130 6.78 10.44 -4.94
CA GLU A 130 7.35 10.44 -3.60
C GLU A 130 6.50 11.40 -2.76
N PHE A 131 5.48 10.86 -2.10
CA PHE A 131 4.47 11.66 -1.40
C PHE A 131 5.03 12.32 -0.14
N GLU A 132 4.62 13.56 0.08
CA GLU A 132 4.48 14.13 1.41
C GLU A 132 3.08 13.81 1.93
N THR A 133 2.88 13.79 3.26
CA THR A 133 1.56 13.39 3.82
C THR A 133 0.41 14.24 3.29
N TRP A 134 0.60 15.56 3.21
CA TRP A 134 -0.44 16.47 2.74
C TRP A 134 -0.81 16.25 1.27
N GLN A 135 0.14 15.82 0.43
CA GLN A 135 -0.12 15.54 -0.98
C GLN A 135 -1.02 14.32 -1.13
N PHE A 136 -0.73 13.24 -0.37
CA PHE A 136 -1.55 12.05 -0.38
C PHE A 136 -2.93 12.30 0.24
N ASP A 137 -3.01 13.03 1.35
CA ASP A 137 -4.27 13.44 1.97
C ASP A 137 -5.12 14.24 0.98
N TRP A 138 -4.53 15.22 0.30
CA TRP A 138 -5.24 16.04 -0.67
C TRP A 138 -5.72 15.24 -1.89
N LEU A 139 -4.91 14.29 -2.38
CA LEU A 139 -5.32 13.37 -3.44
C LEU A 139 -6.56 12.56 -3.04
N LEU A 140 -6.59 12.04 -1.81
CA LEU A 140 -7.73 11.31 -1.26
C LEU A 140 -8.98 12.20 -1.15
N GLU A 141 -8.84 13.40 -0.62
CA GLU A 141 -9.95 14.36 -0.52
C GLU A 141 -10.51 14.72 -1.89
N LYS A 142 -9.65 14.99 -2.88
CA LYS A 142 -10.05 15.31 -4.27
C LYS A 142 -10.76 14.16 -4.96
N THR A 143 -10.51 12.92 -4.56
CA THR A 143 -11.17 11.73 -5.08
C THR A 143 -12.38 11.29 -4.25
N GLY A 144 -12.80 12.13 -3.27
CA GLY A 144 -14.03 11.93 -2.50
C GLY A 144 -13.88 11.10 -1.23
N TRP A 145 -12.66 10.88 -0.76
CA TRP A 145 -12.38 10.14 0.47
C TRP A 145 -12.27 11.07 1.69
N THR A 146 -12.81 10.63 2.81
CA THR A 146 -12.66 11.29 4.12
C THR A 146 -11.76 10.44 5.00
N ILE A 147 -10.58 10.94 5.33
CA ILE A 147 -9.61 10.22 6.15
C ILE A 147 -10.07 10.21 7.61
N LYS A 148 -10.21 9.01 8.19
CA LYS A 148 -10.65 8.78 9.56
C LYS A 148 -9.48 8.47 10.51
N ALA A 149 -8.44 7.80 10.01
CA ALA A 149 -7.27 7.46 10.80
C ALA A 149 -5.99 7.53 9.98
N ARG A 150 -4.88 7.79 10.66
CA ARG A 150 -3.54 7.89 10.07
C ARG A 150 -2.50 7.31 11.02
N LYS A 151 -1.47 6.68 10.47
CA LYS A 151 -0.29 6.25 11.22
C LYS A 151 0.96 6.44 10.36
N LYS A 152 2.06 6.83 10.99
CA LYS A 152 3.39 6.92 10.35
C LYS A 152 4.41 6.14 11.15
N TRP A 153 5.40 5.56 10.45
CA TRP A 153 6.53 4.95 11.13
C TRP A 153 7.82 5.03 10.33
N THR A 154 8.93 4.93 11.05
CA THR A 154 10.28 4.94 10.48
C THR A 154 10.66 3.55 9.96
N ASN A 155 11.60 3.51 9.01
CA ASN A 155 12.21 2.29 8.52
C ASN A 155 13.73 2.34 8.74
N PRO A 156 14.20 2.07 9.97
CA PRO A 156 15.62 2.04 10.27
C PRO A 156 16.33 0.93 9.49
N THR A 157 17.58 1.17 9.14
CA THR A 157 18.43 0.19 8.46
C THR A 157 19.61 -0.17 9.36
N LYS A 158 20.12 -1.38 9.24
CA LYS A 158 21.30 -1.86 10.01
C LYS A 158 22.64 -1.31 9.47
N LYS A 159 22.61 -0.46 8.44
CA LYS A 159 23.83 0.12 7.84
C LYS A 159 24.33 1.28 8.71
N VAL A 160 25.65 1.47 8.73
CA VAL A 160 26.30 2.62 9.40
C VAL A 160 26.45 3.76 8.39
N GLY A 161 26.23 5.00 8.86
CA GLY A 161 26.38 6.20 8.04
C GLY A 161 25.34 7.28 8.35
N PHE A 162 25.51 8.46 7.78
CA PHE A 162 24.63 9.61 8.02
C PHE A 162 23.17 9.34 7.59
N ARG A 163 22.95 8.80 6.39
CA ARG A 163 21.58 8.49 5.89
C ARG A 163 20.85 7.44 6.76
N PRO A 164 21.47 6.33 7.18
CA PRO A 164 20.90 5.41 8.16
C PRO A 164 20.48 6.06 9.47
N ILE A 165 21.27 6.99 10.02
CA ILE A 165 20.92 7.73 11.24
C ILE A 165 19.65 8.57 11.01
N LEU A 166 19.56 9.30 9.91
CA LEU A 166 18.38 10.08 9.59
C LEU A 166 17.11 9.22 9.45
N ARG A 167 17.22 7.98 8.99
CA ARG A 167 16.10 7.02 8.90
C ARG A 167 15.53 6.59 10.24
N LEU A 168 16.25 6.75 11.34
CA LEU A 168 15.72 6.49 12.68
C LEU A 168 14.63 7.49 13.07
N PHE A 169 14.75 8.72 12.60
CA PHE A 169 13.89 9.84 13.00
C PHE A 169 12.91 10.28 11.91
N THR A 170 13.19 9.93 10.64
CA THR A 170 12.35 10.35 9.51
C THR A 170 11.34 9.24 9.17
N PRO A 171 10.03 9.49 9.28
CA PRO A 171 9.03 8.51 8.85
C PRO A 171 9.21 8.17 7.37
N ARG A 172 9.14 6.87 7.05
CA ARG A 172 9.18 6.37 5.67
C ARG A 172 7.84 5.86 5.19
N TYR A 173 7.01 5.34 6.08
CA TYR A 173 5.71 4.79 5.73
C TYR A 173 4.59 5.63 6.32
N TYR A 174 3.55 5.80 5.54
CA TYR A 174 2.32 6.47 5.89
C TYR A 174 1.14 5.61 5.49
N ILE A 175 0.29 5.26 6.45
CA ILE A 175 -0.93 4.49 6.23
C ILE A 175 -2.13 5.30 6.67
N ILE A 176 -3.22 5.16 5.94
CA ILE A 176 -4.50 5.79 6.21
C ILE A 176 -5.63 4.77 6.20
N TYR A 177 -6.69 5.08 6.94
CA TYR A 177 -8.03 4.54 6.76
C TYR A 177 -8.95 5.68 6.37
N ALA A 178 -9.67 5.51 5.29
CA ALA A 178 -10.58 6.51 4.76
C ALA A 178 -11.93 5.88 4.39
N GLU A 179 -12.98 6.72 4.44
CA GLU A 179 -14.34 6.34 4.09
C GLU A 179 -14.89 7.29 3.02
N ARG A 180 -15.79 6.75 2.20
CA ARG A 180 -16.57 7.49 1.23
C ARG A 180 -18.04 7.39 1.57
N LYS A 181 -18.81 8.49 1.39
CA LYS A 181 -20.25 8.53 1.60
C LYS A 181 -21.02 7.76 0.56
#